data_c9b553b08141e5657a1fd47c2968f2fd
#
_entry.id   c9b553b08141e5657a1fd47c2968f2fd
#
_cell.length_a   1.000
_cell.length_b   1.000
_cell.length_c   1.000
_cell.angle_alpha   90.00
_cell.angle_beta   90.00
_cell.angle_gamma   90.00
#
_symmetry.space_group_name_H-M   'P 1'
#
loop_
_entity.id
_entity.type
_entity.pdbx_description
1 polymer ?
#
loop_
_entity_poly.entity_id
_entity_poly.type
_entity_poly.pdbx_seq_one_letter_code
_entity_poly.pdbx_strand_id
1 'polypeptide(L)'
;MRTSLWAGLIGALKHNLARQQGRVRLFESGLKFIEQDTELKQNNYISAVLVGELFPEQWGVGKQAVDFFDVKADVEALLACCGVRGAFHAAGHAALHPGQSARISLYDETVGWLGCIHPGLAQELGIPRQTYLFELNLDILHQRQVPSFQNLSRFPSIRRDLAIVVNAETPAGALCDAITDQAGDILQDLTVFDVYQGKGIETGRKSIAFGLILQDSSRTLTDADVDAVITGITAQLEKQFGATLRE
;
A
#
# COMPACT_ATOMS: atom_id res chain seq x y z
N MET A 1 -25.43 -6.85 17.43
CA MET A 1 -24.30 -7.50 16.75
C MET A 1 -23.93 -6.64 15.55
N ARG A 2 -22.65 -6.41 15.30
CA ARG A 2 -22.19 -5.54 14.20
C ARG A 2 -21.47 -6.35 13.12
N THR A 3 -21.74 -6.02 11.88
CA THR A 3 -21.15 -6.67 10.68
C THR A 3 -19.94 -5.91 10.15
N SER A 4 -19.68 -4.67 10.62
CA SER A 4 -18.53 -3.84 10.30
C SER A 4 -18.23 -2.89 11.46
N LEU A 5 -16.96 -2.53 11.61
CA LEU A 5 -16.50 -1.50 12.55
C LEU A 5 -16.69 -0.09 11.99
N TRP A 6 -16.83 0.05 10.68
CA TRP A 6 -16.97 1.35 10.01
C TRP A 6 -18.15 2.17 10.52
N ALA A 7 -19.30 1.52 10.81
CA ALA A 7 -20.48 2.25 11.29
C ALA A 7 -20.20 2.99 12.62
N GLY A 8 -19.51 2.35 13.55
CA GLY A 8 -19.10 2.95 14.82
C GLY A 8 -18.10 4.09 14.62
N LEU A 9 -17.07 3.85 13.80
CA LEU A 9 -16.05 4.85 13.48
C LEU A 9 -16.62 6.08 12.77
N ILE A 10 -17.56 5.91 11.84
CA ILE A 10 -18.25 7.02 11.17
C ILE A 10 -19.09 7.82 12.18
N GLY A 11 -19.76 7.15 13.11
CA GLY A 11 -20.48 7.83 14.21
C GLY A 11 -19.54 8.71 15.04
N ALA A 12 -18.39 8.16 15.44
CA ALA A 12 -17.36 8.88 16.17
C ALA A 12 -16.75 10.02 15.34
N LEU A 13 -16.51 9.79 14.03
CA LEU A 13 -16.07 10.85 13.11
C LEU A 13 -17.04 12.03 13.08
N LYS A 14 -18.33 11.78 12.86
CA LYS A 14 -19.38 12.83 12.84
C LYS A 14 -19.40 13.64 14.14
N HIS A 15 -19.28 12.96 15.27
CA HIS A 15 -19.21 13.60 16.57
C HIS A 15 -18.01 14.56 16.71
N ASN A 16 -16.83 14.17 16.20
CA ASN A 16 -15.64 15.01 16.20
C ASN A 16 -15.77 16.19 15.24
N LEU A 17 -16.25 15.95 14.01
CA LEU A 17 -16.46 17.02 13.03
C LEU A 17 -17.44 18.07 13.53
N ALA A 18 -18.53 17.67 14.22
CA ALA A 18 -19.48 18.59 14.84
C ALA A 18 -18.85 19.47 15.94
N ARG A 19 -17.69 19.09 16.44
CA ARG A 19 -16.87 19.86 17.41
C ARG A 19 -15.70 20.58 16.76
N GLN A 20 -15.79 20.82 15.45
CA GLN A 20 -14.79 21.56 14.67
C GLN A 20 -13.39 20.89 14.64
N GLN A 21 -13.32 19.58 14.90
CA GLN A 21 -12.09 18.83 14.69
C GLN A 21 -11.92 18.52 13.20
N GLY A 22 -11.19 19.37 12.48
CA GLY A 22 -10.98 19.24 11.04
C GLY A 22 -10.05 18.11 10.64
N ARG A 23 -9.22 17.62 11.57
CA ARG A 23 -8.32 16.48 11.39
C ARG A 23 -8.70 15.37 12.35
N VAL A 24 -9.17 14.24 11.80
CA VAL A 24 -9.61 13.09 12.60
C VAL A 24 -8.92 11.83 12.09
N ARG A 25 -8.24 11.11 12.99
CA ARG A 25 -7.66 9.77 12.76
C ARG A 25 -8.06 8.90 13.93
N LEU A 26 -8.98 7.99 13.70
CA LEU A 26 -9.51 7.07 14.73
C LEU A 26 -9.37 5.65 14.25
N PHE A 27 -9.06 4.76 15.18
CA PHE A 27 -9.10 3.34 14.94
C PHE A 27 -9.91 2.61 16.02
N GLU A 28 -10.39 1.44 15.69
CA GLU A 28 -11.09 0.55 16.60
C GLU A 28 -10.66 -0.89 16.32
N SER A 29 -10.46 -1.66 17.38
CA SER A 29 -10.30 -3.11 17.32
C SER A 29 -11.50 -3.78 18.01
N GLY A 30 -12.05 -4.81 17.38
CA GLY A 30 -13.19 -5.50 17.95
C GLY A 30 -13.78 -6.61 17.08
N LEU A 31 -14.80 -7.26 17.59
CA LEU A 31 -15.46 -8.39 16.93
C LEU A 31 -16.45 -7.93 15.86
N LYS A 32 -16.40 -8.60 14.71
CA LYS A 32 -17.45 -8.63 13.68
C LYS A 32 -18.19 -9.96 13.75
N PHE A 33 -19.46 -9.88 13.44
CA PHE A 33 -20.36 -11.04 13.41
C PHE A 33 -20.75 -11.29 11.96
N ILE A 34 -20.34 -12.45 11.44
CA ILE A 34 -20.55 -12.83 10.04
C ILE A 34 -21.33 -14.13 10.03
N GLU A 35 -22.47 -14.15 9.35
CA GLU A 35 -23.19 -15.38 9.10
C GLU A 35 -22.53 -16.11 7.95
N GLN A 36 -22.09 -17.33 8.20
CA GLN A 36 -21.49 -18.22 7.20
C GLN A 36 -22.04 -19.63 7.41
N ASP A 37 -22.60 -20.21 6.37
CA ASP A 37 -23.14 -21.60 6.39
C ASP A 37 -24.12 -21.86 7.53
N THR A 38 -25.00 -20.88 7.85
CA THR A 38 -25.97 -20.91 8.99
C THR A 38 -25.32 -20.80 10.38
N GLU A 39 -24.02 -20.66 10.48
CA GLU A 39 -23.31 -20.43 11.74
C GLU A 39 -22.90 -18.96 11.88
N LEU A 40 -22.98 -18.44 13.11
CA LEU A 40 -22.52 -17.09 13.44
C LEU A 40 -21.04 -17.13 13.83
N LYS A 41 -20.17 -16.72 12.89
CA LYS A 41 -18.73 -16.56 13.16
C LYS A 41 -18.43 -15.21 13.76
N GLN A 42 -17.48 -15.20 14.69
CA GLN A 42 -16.99 -14.00 15.36
C GLN A 42 -15.49 -13.90 15.09
N ASN A 43 -15.09 -12.89 14.34
CA ASN A 43 -13.68 -12.66 13.99
C ASN A 43 -13.24 -11.29 14.52
N ASN A 44 -11.97 -11.20 14.94
CA ASN A 44 -11.39 -9.94 15.37
C ASN A 44 -10.97 -9.11 14.14
N TYR A 45 -11.33 -7.84 14.19
CA TYR A 45 -10.95 -6.88 13.16
C TYR A 45 -10.31 -5.65 13.78
N ILE A 46 -9.43 -5.01 13.01
CA ILE A 46 -8.99 -3.63 13.22
C ILE A 46 -9.46 -2.79 12.06
N SER A 47 -9.91 -1.60 12.37
CA SER A 47 -10.41 -0.66 11.37
C SER A 47 -10.05 0.76 11.74
N ALA A 48 -9.93 1.64 10.74
CA ALA A 48 -9.71 3.06 10.99
C ALA A 48 -10.50 3.94 10.04
N VAL A 49 -10.68 5.20 10.45
CA VAL A 49 -11.19 6.30 9.64
C VAL A 49 -10.25 7.49 9.72
N LEU A 50 -9.97 8.10 8.56
CA LEU A 50 -9.04 9.23 8.42
C LEU A 50 -9.71 10.33 7.59
N VAL A 51 -9.61 11.58 8.08
CA VAL A 51 -10.14 12.80 7.42
C VAL A 51 -9.23 13.98 7.75
N GLY A 52 -9.14 14.92 6.82
CA GLY A 52 -8.46 16.20 7.00
C GLY A 52 -7.00 16.16 6.59
N GLU A 53 -6.15 16.88 7.27
CA GLU A 53 -4.75 17.00 6.94
C GLU A 53 -3.94 15.76 7.38
N LEU A 54 -2.94 15.38 6.60
CA LEU A 54 -2.03 14.26 6.91
C LEU A 54 -1.29 14.51 8.22
N PHE A 55 -0.74 15.72 8.39
CA PHE A 55 -0.04 16.14 9.60
C PHE A 55 -0.85 17.17 10.39
N PRO A 56 -0.69 17.24 11.71
CA PRO A 56 -1.20 18.39 12.47
C PRO A 56 -0.52 19.68 12.00
N GLU A 57 -1.20 20.81 12.16
CA GLU A 57 -0.67 22.12 11.78
C GLU A 57 0.69 22.35 12.45
N GLN A 58 1.70 22.64 11.62
CA GLN A 58 3.08 22.85 12.04
C GLN A 58 3.84 23.70 11.02
N TRP A 59 4.94 24.32 11.46
CA TRP A 59 5.73 25.23 10.63
C TRP A 59 6.63 24.52 9.60
N GLY A 60 7.04 23.28 9.89
CA GLY A 60 8.06 22.55 9.10
C GLY A 60 7.51 21.78 7.91
N VAL A 61 6.19 21.61 7.80
CA VAL A 61 5.54 20.84 6.73
C VAL A 61 4.33 21.60 6.20
N GLY A 62 4.21 21.68 4.87
CA GLY A 62 3.04 22.29 4.22
C GLY A 62 1.75 21.50 4.48
N LYS A 63 0.62 22.18 4.32
CA LYS A 63 -0.70 21.54 4.42
C LYS A 63 -0.90 20.56 3.28
N GLN A 64 -1.14 19.31 3.63
CA GLN A 64 -1.43 18.21 2.69
C GLN A 64 -2.63 17.44 3.21
N ALA A 65 -3.66 17.28 2.40
CA ALA A 65 -4.80 16.44 2.75
C ALA A 65 -4.38 14.96 2.72
N VAL A 66 -4.94 14.18 3.64
CA VAL A 66 -4.78 12.72 3.62
C VAL A 66 -5.32 12.14 2.31
N ASP A 67 -4.62 11.17 1.76
CA ASP A 67 -5.00 10.49 0.52
C ASP A 67 -5.06 8.94 0.67
N PHE A 68 -5.29 8.27 -0.44
CA PHE A 68 -5.35 6.81 -0.50
C PHE A 68 -4.03 6.15 -0.10
N PHE A 69 -2.91 6.73 -0.51
CA PHE A 69 -1.58 6.14 -0.27
C PHE A 69 -1.14 6.31 1.17
N ASP A 70 -1.59 7.36 1.86
CA ASP A 70 -1.34 7.55 3.29
C ASP A 70 -2.01 6.44 4.12
N VAL A 71 -3.26 6.11 3.77
CA VAL A 71 -3.99 5.01 4.44
C VAL A 71 -3.41 3.66 4.09
N LYS A 72 -2.96 3.49 2.83
CA LYS A 72 -2.24 2.30 2.41
C LYS A 72 -0.95 2.11 3.21
N ALA A 73 -0.18 3.18 3.44
CA ALA A 73 1.03 3.15 4.25
C ALA A 73 0.74 2.76 5.72
N ASP A 74 -0.34 3.26 6.31
CA ASP A 74 -0.78 2.85 7.66
C ASP A 74 -1.07 1.33 7.70
N VAL A 75 -1.74 0.79 6.68
CA VAL A 75 -2.01 -0.65 6.57
C VAL A 75 -0.73 -1.46 6.37
N GLU A 76 0.17 -1.00 5.50
CA GLU A 76 1.47 -1.64 5.28
C GLU A 76 2.31 -1.66 6.55
N ALA A 77 2.30 -0.57 7.34
CA ALA A 77 2.98 -0.51 8.63
C ALA A 77 2.38 -1.51 9.65
N LEU A 78 1.04 -1.66 9.70
CA LEU A 78 0.40 -2.66 10.54
C LEU A 78 0.79 -4.09 10.15
N LEU A 79 0.80 -4.40 8.84
CA LEU A 79 1.21 -5.70 8.32
C LEU A 79 2.69 -5.97 8.62
N ALA A 80 3.56 -4.96 8.47
CA ALA A 80 4.98 -5.07 8.78
C ALA A 80 5.23 -5.33 10.28
N CYS A 81 4.42 -4.74 11.19
CA CYS A 81 4.48 -5.08 12.63
C CYS A 81 4.18 -6.56 12.91
N CYS A 82 3.42 -7.21 12.03
CA CYS A 82 3.13 -8.64 12.10
C CYS A 82 4.15 -9.51 11.34
N GLY A 83 5.14 -8.89 10.68
CA GLY A 83 6.15 -9.59 9.87
C GLY A 83 5.60 -10.16 8.56
N VAL A 84 4.50 -9.60 8.05
CA VAL A 84 3.87 -10.04 6.79
C VAL A 84 3.78 -8.89 5.79
N ARG A 85 3.79 -9.24 4.50
CA ARG A 85 3.60 -8.31 3.40
C ARG A 85 2.28 -8.63 2.70
N GLY A 86 1.38 -7.65 2.62
CA GLY A 86 0.10 -7.78 1.93
C GLY A 86 0.18 -7.36 0.47
N ALA A 87 -0.65 -7.98 -0.37
CA ALA A 87 -0.90 -7.54 -1.73
C ALA A 87 -2.17 -6.69 -1.78
N PHE A 88 -2.14 -5.63 -2.61
CA PHE A 88 -3.24 -4.68 -2.78
C PHE A 88 -3.74 -4.74 -4.22
N HIS A 89 -5.02 -5.10 -4.37
CA HIS A 89 -5.63 -5.24 -5.68
C HIS A 89 -6.76 -4.22 -5.83
N ALA A 90 -6.74 -3.44 -6.91
CA ALA A 90 -7.86 -2.57 -7.26
C ALA A 90 -9.14 -3.42 -7.35
N ALA A 91 -10.13 -3.11 -6.54
CA ALA A 91 -11.38 -3.88 -6.49
C ALA A 91 -12.52 -3.00 -5.96
N GLY A 92 -13.73 -3.22 -6.48
CA GLY A 92 -14.93 -2.51 -6.05
C GLY A 92 -15.47 -3.04 -4.72
N HIS A 93 -15.88 -2.12 -3.86
CA HIS A 93 -16.61 -2.41 -2.62
C HIS A 93 -17.79 -1.44 -2.50
N ALA A 94 -18.97 -1.92 -2.11
CA ALA A 94 -20.22 -1.13 -2.13
C ALA A 94 -20.14 0.17 -1.30
N ALA A 95 -19.35 0.19 -0.22
CA ALA A 95 -19.19 1.35 0.64
C ALA A 95 -18.02 2.26 0.23
N LEU A 96 -17.20 1.88 -0.75
CA LEU A 96 -15.99 2.60 -1.15
C LEU A 96 -16.11 3.19 -2.56
N HIS A 97 -15.29 4.21 -2.81
CA HIS A 97 -15.20 4.87 -4.11
C HIS A 97 -14.66 3.91 -5.17
N PRO A 98 -15.31 3.73 -6.33
CA PRO A 98 -14.94 2.72 -7.33
C PRO A 98 -13.53 2.88 -7.91
N GLY A 99 -13.00 4.10 -7.95
CA GLY A 99 -11.64 4.40 -8.43
C GLY A 99 -10.59 4.59 -7.33
N GLN A 100 -10.96 4.47 -6.04
CA GLN A 100 -10.06 4.64 -4.90
C GLN A 100 -10.36 3.60 -3.83
N SER A 101 -10.35 2.34 -4.22
CA SER A 101 -10.57 1.20 -3.32
C SER A 101 -9.70 0.03 -3.70
N ALA A 102 -9.24 -0.69 -2.69
CA ALA A 102 -8.46 -1.90 -2.86
C ALA A 102 -8.88 -2.99 -1.87
N ARG A 103 -8.85 -4.20 -2.37
CA ARG A 103 -8.87 -5.41 -1.58
C ARG A 103 -7.46 -5.74 -1.12
N ILE A 104 -7.32 -6.12 0.14
CA ILE A 104 -6.05 -6.51 0.74
C ILE A 104 -6.05 -8.02 0.85
N SER A 105 -4.98 -8.67 0.39
CA SER A 105 -4.81 -10.12 0.49
C SER A 105 -3.47 -10.49 1.14
N LEU A 106 -3.47 -11.62 1.86
CA LEU A 106 -2.30 -12.32 2.36
C LEU A 106 -2.42 -13.76 1.91
N TYR A 107 -1.37 -14.32 1.32
CA TYR A 107 -1.38 -15.73 0.87
C TYR A 107 -2.61 -16.10 0.04
N ASP A 108 -3.02 -15.19 -0.88
CA ASP A 108 -4.23 -15.30 -1.72
C ASP A 108 -5.58 -15.22 -0.98
N GLU A 109 -5.58 -15.13 0.34
CA GLU A 109 -6.80 -14.91 1.12
C GLU A 109 -7.10 -13.42 1.29
N THR A 110 -8.37 -13.04 1.13
CA THR A 110 -8.81 -11.67 1.40
C THR A 110 -8.83 -11.42 2.90
N VAL A 111 -7.98 -10.48 3.35
CA VAL A 111 -7.88 -10.11 4.76
C VAL A 111 -8.54 -8.78 5.08
N GLY A 112 -8.88 -7.99 4.08
CA GLY A 112 -9.51 -6.70 4.31
C GLY A 112 -9.70 -5.82 3.10
N TRP A 113 -10.08 -4.59 3.39
CA TRP A 113 -10.38 -3.55 2.40
C TRP A 113 -9.84 -2.21 2.88
N LEU A 114 -9.44 -1.37 1.94
CA LEU A 114 -9.14 0.04 2.19
C LEU A 114 -9.65 0.90 1.03
N GLY A 115 -9.93 2.16 1.31
CA GLY A 115 -10.28 3.12 0.27
C GLY A 115 -10.95 4.38 0.78
N CYS A 116 -11.24 5.27 -0.16
CA CYS A 116 -12.10 6.43 0.08
C CYS A 116 -13.56 5.99 0.20
N ILE A 117 -14.34 6.61 1.04
CA ILE A 117 -15.78 6.33 1.14
C ILE A 117 -16.49 6.63 -0.17
N HIS A 118 -17.54 5.88 -0.49
CA HIS A 118 -18.37 6.14 -1.68
C HIS A 118 -19.00 7.54 -1.62
N PRO A 119 -18.90 8.37 -2.68
CA PRO A 119 -19.38 9.77 -2.65
C PRO A 119 -20.84 9.92 -2.27
N GLY A 120 -21.70 8.99 -2.70
CA GLY A 120 -23.13 8.96 -2.32
C GLY A 120 -23.32 8.74 -0.82
N LEU A 121 -22.56 7.82 -0.23
CA LEU A 121 -22.61 7.59 1.21
C LEU A 121 -22.04 8.78 1.99
N ALA A 122 -20.95 9.40 1.53
CA ALA A 122 -20.41 10.60 2.17
C ALA A 122 -21.46 11.73 2.23
N GLN A 123 -22.20 11.93 1.14
CA GLN A 123 -23.29 12.93 1.08
C GLN A 123 -24.44 12.57 2.02
N GLU A 124 -24.91 11.32 2.00
CA GLU A 124 -26.01 10.85 2.87
C GLU A 124 -25.66 10.98 4.36
N LEU A 125 -24.42 10.61 4.71
CA LEU A 125 -23.92 10.67 6.08
C LEU A 125 -23.54 12.09 6.54
N GLY A 126 -23.42 13.06 5.61
CA GLY A 126 -23.00 14.43 5.92
C GLY A 126 -21.54 14.51 6.40
N ILE A 127 -20.65 13.75 5.77
CA ILE A 127 -19.21 13.75 6.07
C ILE A 127 -18.38 14.16 4.84
N PRO A 128 -17.10 14.55 5.01
CA PRO A 128 -16.25 14.92 3.89
C PRO A 128 -16.13 13.79 2.85
N ARG A 129 -16.11 14.13 1.56
CA ARG A 129 -15.93 13.17 0.48
C ARG A 129 -14.56 12.46 0.55
N GLN A 130 -13.53 13.17 1.02
CA GLN A 130 -12.19 12.62 1.25
C GLN A 130 -12.11 12.00 2.66
N THR A 131 -12.98 11.03 2.92
CA THR A 131 -12.96 10.19 4.12
C THR A 131 -12.41 8.83 3.73
N TYR A 132 -11.28 8.46 4.32
CA TYR A 132 -10.62 7.20 4.04
C TYR A 132 -10.85 6.21 5.16
N LEU A 133 -10.98 4.94 4.79
CA LEU A 133 -11.32 3.84 5.68
C LEU A 133 -10.44 2.64 5.35
N PHE A 134 -10.09 1.86 6.37
CA PHE A 134 -9.68 0.48 6.16
C PHE A 134 -10.30 -0.44 7.21
N GLU A 135 -10.35 -1.72 6.92
CA GLU A 135 -10.77 -2.77 7.85
C GLU A 135 -10.01 -4.06 7.53
N LEU A 136 -9.33 -4.63 8.54
CA LEU A 136 -8.48 -5.83 8.43
C LEU A 136 -8.92 -6.89 9.41
N ASN A 137 -8.93 -8.14 8.97
CA ASN A 137 -9.09 -9.30 9.83
C ASN A 137 -7.79 -9.56 10.62
N LEU A 138 -7.85 -9.42 11.95
CA LEU A 138 -6.70 -9.63 12.83
C LEU A 138 -6.37 -11.11 13.05
N ASP A 139 -7.36 -12.00 12.94
CA ASP A 139 -7.15 -13.42 13.23
C ASP A 139 -6.16 -14.06 12.24
N ILE A 140 -6.14 -13.55 10.99
CA ILE A 140 -5.18 -13.99 9.97
C ILE A 140 -3.77 -13.45 10.25
N LEU A 141 -3.66 -12.27 10.87
CA LEU A 141 -2.39 -11.64 11.23
C LEU A 141 -1.69 -12.35 12.41
N HIS A 142 -2.38 -13.20 13.15
CA HIS A 142 -1.79 -13.98 14.24
C HIS A 142 -0.79 -15.06 13.75
N GLN A 143 -0.72 -15.35 12.46
CA GLN A 143 0.29 -16.22 11.87
C GLN A 143 1.66 -15.53 11.76
N ARG A 144 1.99 -14.72 12.76
CA ARG A 144 3.22 -13.93 12.85
C ARG A 144 4.47 -14.81 12.69
N GLN A 145 5.32 -14.46 11.77
CA GLN A 145 6.68 -14.99 11.75
C GLN A 145 7.52 -14.30 12.83
N VAL A 146 8.15 -15.10 13.69
CA VAL A 146 9.10 -14.55 14.66
C VAL A 146 10.35 -14.09 13.91
N PRO A 147 10.77 -12.82 14.04
CA PRO A 147 11.98 -12.35 13.39
C PRO A 147 13.18 -13.22 13.76
N SER A 148 13.90 -13.72 12.77
CA SER A 148 15.17 -14.41 12.96
C SER A 148 16.32 -13.44 12.75
N PHE A 149 17.36 -13.56 13.58
CA PHE A 149 18.57 -12.76 13.42
C PHE A 149 19.25 -13.11 12.09
N GLN A 150 19.53 -12.09 11.29
CA GLN A 150 20.37 -12.19 10.11
C GLN A 150 21.63 -11.36 10.32
N ASN A 151 22.78 -11.91 9.95
CA ASN A 151 24.05 -11.19 10.02
C ASN A 151 24.02 -9.99 9.08
N LEU A 152 24.39 -8.82 9.57
CA LEU A 152 24.58 -7.65 8.73
C LEU A 152 25.74 -7.91 7.78
N SER A 153 25.55 -7.60 6.50
CA SER A 153 26.62 -7.66 5.52
C SER A 153 27.72 -6.64 5.88
N ARG A 154 28.99 -7.06 5.73
CA ARG A 154 30.16 -6.18 5.90
C ARG A 154 30.56 -5.49 4.60
N PHE A 155 29.93 -5.86 3.50
CA PHE A 155 30.24 -5.32 2.18
C PHE A 155 29.38 -4.10 1.87
N PRO A 156 29.88 -3.15 1.09
CA PRO A 156 29.12 -1.95 0.75
C PRO A 156 27.91 -2.29 -0.14
N SER A 157 26.83 -1.56 0.05
CA SER A 157 25.69 -1.57 -0.88
C SER A 157 25.92 -0.60 -2.03
N ILE A 158 25.29 -0.87 -3.16
CA ILE A 158 25.30 0.00 -4.37
C ILE A 158 23.86 0.38 -4.66
N ARG A 159 23.62 1.68 -4.84
CA ARG A 159 22.33 2.18 -5.33
C ARG A 159 22.35 2.28 -6.85
N ARG A 160 21.26 1.83 -7.48
CA ARG A 160 20.94 2.06 -8.89
C ARG A 160 19.53 2.57 -9.04
N ASP A 161 19.38 3.59 -9.84
CA ASP A 161 18.07 4.12 -10.20
C ASP A 161 17.69 3.60 -11.59
N LEU A 162 16.45 3.15 -11.74
CA LEU A 162 15.88 2.59 -12.96
C LEU A 162 14.59 3.32 -13.29
N ALA A 163 14.52 4.01 -14.41
CA ALA A 163 13.32 4.65 -14.90
C ALA A 163 12.76 3.89 -16.10
N ILE A 164 11.50 3.48 -16.03
CA ILE A 164 10.83 2.74 -17.11
C ILE A 164 9.52 3.41 -17.51
N VAL A 165 9.12 3.21 -18.75
CA VAL A 165 7.82 3.64 -19.29
C VAL A 165 6.97 2.41 -19.55
N VAL A 166 5.78 2.38 -18.94
CA VAL A 166 4.82 1.26 -19.02
C VAL A 166 3.42 1.78 -19.33
N ASN A 167 2.48 0.88 -19.61
CA ASN A 167 1.06 1.23 -19.71
C ASN A 167 0.58 1.89 -18.41
N ALA A 168 -0.26 2.92 -18.51
CA ALA A 168 -0.79 3.65 -17.35
C ALA A 168 -1.55 2.75 -16.36
N GLU A 169 -2.22 1.71 -16.86
CA GLU A 169 -2.98 0.76 -16.05
C GLU A 169 -2.09 -0.29 -15.34
N THR A 170 -0.80 -0.41 -15.68
CA THR A 170 0.10 -1.38 -15.04
C THR A 170 0.31 -1.02 -13.56
N PRO A 171 -0.05 -1.90 -12.62
CA PRO A 171 0.16 -1.63 -11.20
C PRO A 171 1.65 -1.56 -10.85
N ALA A 172 2.07 -0.55 -10.08
CA ALA A 172 3.46 -0.45 -9.63
C ALA A 172 3.89 -1.66 -8.78
N GLY A 173 2.97 -2.24 -7.99
CA GLY A 173 3.22 -3.45 -7.22
C GLY A 173 3.66 -4.63 -8.07
N ALA A 174 3.00 -4.88 -9.22
CA ALA A 174 3.38 -5.96 -10.12
C ALA A 174 4.79 -5.77 -10.70
N LEU A 175 5.19 -4.52 -10.94
CA LEU A 175 6.56 -4.20 -11.37
C LEU A 175 7.57 -4.43 -10.24
N CYS A 176 7.22 -4.02 -9.00
CA CYS A 176 8.06 -4.27 -7.84
C CYS A 176 8.26 -5.77 -7.59
N ASP A 177 7.21 -6.57 -7.71
CA ASP A 177 7.29 -8.03 -7.55
C ASP A 177 8.21 -8.64 -8.62
N ALA A 178 8.05 -8.26 -9.89
CA ALA A 178 8.92 -8.75 -10.97
C ALA A 178 10.38 -8.33 -10.81
N ILE A 179 10.64 -7.11 -10.32
CA ILE A 179 12.00 -6.64 -10.00
C ILE A 179 12.59 -7.47 -8.87
N THR A 180 11.81 -7.69 -7.80
CA THR A 180 12.25 -8.44 -6.61
C THR A 180 12.56 -9.90 -6.98
N ASP A 181 11.68 -10.55 -7.75
CA ASP A 181 11.88 -11.93 -8.19
C ASP A 181 13.13 -12.08 -9.07
N GLN A 182 13.36 -11.13 -9.97
CA GLN A 182 14.51 -11.18 -10.89
C GLN A 182 15.84 -10.84 -10.21
N ALA A 183 15.83 -9.89 -9.26
CA ALA A 183 17.05 -9.49 -8.55
C ALA A 183 17.44 -10.49 -7.45
N GLY A 184 16.46 -11.20 -6.87
CA GLY A 184 16.69 -12.18 -5.80
C GLY A 184 17.35 -11.57 -4.56
N ASP A 185 18.17 -12.40 -3.88
CA ASP A 185 18.78 -12.06 -2.58
C ASP A 185 19.75 -10.85 -2.61
N ILE A 186 20.18 -10.43 -3.79
CA ILE A 186 21.04 -9.25 -3.95
C ILE A 186 20.26 -7.96 -3.69
N LEU A 187 18.95 -7.92 -3.92
CA LEU A 187 18.11 -6.75 -3.68
C LEU A 187 17.80 -6.62 -2.18
N GLN A 188 18.31 -5.58 -1.56
CA GLN A 188 18.07 -5.29 -0.15
C GLN A 188 16.88 -4.36 0.06
N ASP A 189 16.69 -3.41 -0.86
CA ASP A 189 15.58 -2.45 -0.80
C ASP A 189 15.18 -2.01 -2.21
N LEU A 190 13.87 -1.74 -2.37
CA LEU A 190 13.27 -1.27 -3.61
C LEU A 190 12.26 -0.17 -3.29
N THR A 191 12.53 1.02 -3.78
CA THR A 191 11.66 2.19 -3.57
C THR A 191 11.16 2.73 -4.91
N VAL A 192 9.84 2.96 -5.03
CA VAL A 192 9.27 3.80 -6.09
C VAL A 192 9.38 5.24 -5.62
N PHE A 193 10.20 6.06 -6.29
CA PHE A 193 10.42 7.44 -5.85
C PHE A 193 9.84 8.50 -6.80
N ASP A 194 9.43 8.12 -8.02
CA ASP A 194 8.74 9.03 -8.94
C ASP A 194 7.75 8.28 -9.84
N VAL A 195 6.61 8.92 -10.09
CA VAL A 195 5.60 8.49 -11.07
C VAL A 195 5.19 9.69 -11.89
N TYR A 196 5.49 9.67 -13.18
CA TYR A 196 5.25 10.79 -14.08
C TYR A 196 4.33 10.42 -15.24
N GLN A 197 3.35 11.26 -15.45
CA GLN A 197 2.49 11.26 -16.65
C GLN A 197 2.45 12.69 -17.22
N GLY A 198 2.80 12.86 -18.46
CA GLY A 198 2.78 14.20 -19.06
C GLY A 198 3.65 14.34 -20.30
N LYS A 199 4.11 15.55 -20.55
CA LYS A 199 4.89 15.87 -21.76
C LYS A 199 6.13 14.98 -21.86
N GLY A 200 6.32 14.34 -23.02
CA GLY A 200 7.42 13.41 -23.27
C GLY A 200 7.11 11.93 -22.99
N ILE A 201 5.90 11.64 -22.46
CA ILE A 201 5.40 10.27 -22.31
C ILE A 201 4.18 10.12 -23.24
N GLU A 202 4.09 9.01 -23.97
CA GLU A 202 2.96 8.70 -24.84
C GLU A 202 1.64 8.65 -24.08
N THR A 203 0.56 9.09 -24.71
CA THR A 203 -0.78 9.00 -24.13
C THR A 203 -1.13 7.55 -23.78
N GLY A 204 -1.64 7.32 -22.56
CA GLY A 204 -1.94 5.98 -22.04
C GLY A 204 -0.74 5.26 -21.42
N ARG A 205 0.43 5.90 -21.34
CA ARG A 205 1.61 5.39 -20.65
C ARG A 205 1.99 6.26 -19.45
N LYS A 206 2.79 5.71 -18.57
CA LYS A 206 3.41 6.41 -17.42
C LYS A 206 4.86 6.00 -17.27
N SER A 207 5.68 6.92 -16.78
CA SER A 207 7.04 6.63 -16.33
C SER A 207 7.01 6.35 -14.83
N ILE A 208 7.72 5.32 -14.42
CA ILE A 208 7.94 5.01 -12.99
C ILE A 208 9.43 4.91 -12.76
N ALA A 209 9.92 5.56 -11.69
CA ALA A 209 11.31 5.51 -11.29
C ALA A 209 11.47 4.71 -10.00
N PHE A 210 12.41 3.78 -10.03
CA PHE A 210 12.74 2.86 -8.93
C PHE A 210 14.16 3.11 -8.45
N GLY A 211 14.34 3.16 -7.14
CA GLY A 211 15.65 3.12 -6.50
C GLY A 211 15.89 1.70 -5.97
N LEU A 212 16.94 1.05 -6.45
CA LEU A 212 17.34 -0.29 -6.04
C LEU A 212 18.59 -0.20 -5.16
N ILE A 213 18.55 -0.80 -3.98
CA ILE A 213 19.74 -1.00 -3.14
C ILE A 213 20.18 -2.46 -3.28
N LEU A 214 21.35 -2.63 -3.89
CA LEU A 214 21.94 -3.94 -4.19
C LEU A 214 23.12 -4.21 -3.25
N GLN A 215 23.18 -5.39 -2.64
CA GLN A 215 24.23 -5.80 -1.73
C GLN A 215 24.35 -7.33 -1.71
N ASP A 216 25.57 -7.83 -1.73
CA ASP A 216 25.86 -9.26 -1.53
C ASP A 216 26.35 -9.47 -0.07
N SER A 217 25.99 -10.59 0.52
CA SER A 217 26.41 -10.95 1.89
C SER A 217 27.81 -11.56 1.96
N SER A 218 28.37 -11.99 0.83
CA SER A 218 29.61 -12.75 0.73
C SER A 218 30.78 -11.99 0.10
N ARG A 219 30.51 -10.96 -0.74
CA ARG A 219 31.54 -10.19 -1.45
C ARG A 219 31.08 -8.78 -1.79
N THR A 220 32.02 -7.92 -2.14
CA THR A 220 31.71 -6.63 -2.74
C THR A 220 31.24 -6.85 -4.20
N LEU A 221 30.11 -6.24 -4.55
CA LEU A 221 29.60 -6.23 -5.93
C LEU A 221 30.50 -5.39 -6.81
N THR A 222 30.78 -5.86 -8.02
CA THR A 222 31.43 -5.08 -9.08
C THR A 222 30.37 -4.38 -9.95
N ASP A 223 30.79 -3.37 -10.72
CA ASP A 223 29.90 -2.70 -11.67
C ASP A 223 29.32 -3.71 -12.69
N ALA A 224 30.12 -4.67 -13.14
CA ALA A 224 29.67 -5.72 -14.06
C ALA A 224 28.57 -6.61 -13.43
N ASP A 225 28.66 -6.94 -12.13
CA ASP A 225 27.62 -7.70 -11.44
C ASP A 225 26.31 -6.90 -11.41
N VAL A 226 26.39 -5.63 -11.07
CA VAL A 226 25.25 -4.72 -11.00
C VAL A 226 24.61 -4.53 -12.37
N ASP A 227 25.41 -4.29 -13.41
CA ASP A 227 24.90 -4.13 -14.78
C ASP A 227 24.22 -5.40 -15.30
N ALA A 228 24.72 -6.58 -14.95
CA ALA A 228 24.08 -7.85 -15.28
C ALA A 228 22.69 -7.98 -14.61
N VAL A 229 22.56 -7.60 -13.34
CA VAL A 229 21.28 -7.61 -12.61
C VAL A 229 20.30 -6.62 -13.24
N ILE A 230 20.71 -5.38 -13.51
CA ILE A 230 19.86 -4.36 -14.15
C ILE A 230 19.42 -4.78 -15.56
N THR A 231 20.33 -5.37 -16.34
CA THR A 231 20.00 -5.92 -17.66
C THR A 231 18.95 -7.03 -17.57
N GLY A 232 19.10 -7.95 -16.61
CA GLY A 232 18.12 -9.01 -16.36
C GLY A 232 16.75 -8.47 -15.97
N ILE A 233 16.71 -7.49 -15.03
CA ILE A 233 15.48 -6.81 -14.62
C ILE A 233 14.80 -6.13 -15.81
N THR A 234 15.55 -5.37 -16.59
CA THR A 234 15.01 -4.64 -17.75
C THR A 234 14.41 -5.60 -18.78
N ALA A 235 15.11 -6.68 -19.12
CA ALA A 235 14.61 -7.70 -20.04
C ALA A 235 13.35 -8.39 -19.53
N GLN A 236 13.25 -8.66 -18.22
CA GLN A 236 12.08 -9.23 -17.60
C GLN A 236 10.88 -8.27 -17.68
N LEU A 237 11.08 -7.01 -17.34
CA LEU A 237 10.04 -5.98 -17.38
C LEU A 237 9.55 -5.71 -18.82
N GLU A 238 10.46 -5.68 -19.79
CA GLU A 238 10.10 -5.57 -21.21
C GLU A 238 9.23 -6.75 -21.66
N LYS A 239 9.65 -7.97 -21.32
CA LYS A 239 8.94 -9.20 -21.69
C LYS A 239 7.56 -9.31 -21.07
N GLN A 240 7.40 -8.96 -19.77
CA GLN A 240 6.14 -9.13 -19.05
C GLN A 240 5.18 -7.97 -19.23
N PHE A 241 5.67 -6.73 -19.30
CA PHE A 241 4.85 -5.53 -19.26
C PHE A 241 5.01 -4.61 -20.48
N GLY A 242 5.84 -4.99 -21.45
CA GLY A 242 6.18 -4.11 -22.58
C GLY A 242 6.84 -2.80 -22.10
N ALA A 243 7.60 -2.89 -21.00
CA ALA A 243 8.31 -1.74 -20.45
C ALA A 243 9.44 -1.31 -21.39
N THR A 244 9.70 0.00 -21.44
CA THR A 244 10.85 0.56 -22.13
C THR A 244 11.64 1.43 -21.18
N LEU A 245 12.97 1.43 -21.28
CA LEU A 245 13.80 2.36 -20.51
C LEU A 245 13.46 3.79 -20.88
N ARG A 246 13.45 4.67 -19.89
CA ARG A 246 13.38 6.12 -20.09
C ARG A 246 14.80 6.66 -20.14
N GLU A 247 15.17 7.24 -21.27
CA GLU A 247 16.41 8.01 -21.43
C GLU A 247 16.35 9.37 -20.74
#